data_c699dac6790dec29bbedae06a231b459
#
_entry.id   c699dac6790dec29bbedae06a231b459
#
_cell.length_a   1.000
_cell.length_b   1.000
_cell.length_c   1.000
_cell.angle_alpha   90.00
_cell.angle_beta   90.00
_cell.angle_gamma   90.00
#
_symmetry.space_group_name_H-M   'P 1'
#
loop_
_entity.id
_entity.type
_entity.pdbx_description
1 polymer ?
#
loop_
_entity_poly.entity_id
_entity_poly.type
_entity_poly.pdbx_seq_one_letter_code
_entity_poly.pdbx_strand_id
1 'polypeptide(L)'
;MKAKKVMALILAGALCTSALTGCGINKNATAATMKKQTVTMGVANFLCRFQQASMEDLYKMYLGSASGSTDNIWDKDLSGNGTTLEDSTKQQALEELHEMYTLQQHMSDYNVKITDDDKAAIKEAADKFMEANSQEALNEMGATQDIVEEVLTLYTVKAKMKTAIEADVDTNVSDEEANMRAYSMVTLDISEGSDDAAKN
;
A
#
# COMPACT_ATOMS: atom_id res chain seq x y z
N MET A 1 17.96 -22.49 -18.53
CA MET A 1 17.83 -22.40 -17.06
C MET A 1 18.42 -21.08 -16.60
N LYS A 2 17.59 -20.07 -16.41
CA LYS A 2 18.03 -18.74 -15.95
C LYS A 2 17.75 -18.63 -14.47
N ALA A 3 18.83 -18.46 -13.70
CA ALA A 3 18.80 -18.34 -12.25
C ALA A 3 17.87 -17.19 -11.83
N LYS A 4 16.85 -17.50 -11.06
CA LYS A 4 16.04 -16.53 -10.34
C LYS A 4 16.96 -15.85 -9.33
N LYS A 5 17.39 -14.63 -9.63
CA LYS A 5 18.01 -13.78 -8.64
C LYS A 5 16.93 -13.40 -7.64
N VAL A 6 16.81 -14.14 -6.58
CA VAL A 6 16.07 -13.75 -5.38
C VAL A 6 16.79 -12.51 -4.86
N MET A 7 16.17 -11.36 -5.07
CA MET A 7 16.66 -10.10 -4.53
C MET A 7 16.34 -10.15 -3.03
N ALA A 8 17.34 -10.43 -2.22
CA ALA A 8 17.23 -10.40 -0.78
C ALA A 8 16.86 -8.97 -0.38
N LEU A 9 15.59 -8.75 -0.04
CA LEU A 9 15.15 -7.60 0.71
C LEU A 9 15.81 -7.74 2.08
N ILE A 10 16.87 -7.00 2.34
CA ILE A 10 17.34 -6.82 3.71
C ILE A 10 16.36 -5.82 4.32
N LEU A 11 15.22 -6.34 4.76
CA LEU A 11 14.41 -5.69 5.77
C LEU A 11 15.28 -5.64 7.02
N ALA A 12 15.93 -4.51 7.25
CA ALA A 12 16.45 -4.21 8.57
C ALA A 12 15.23 -4.16 9.49
N GLY A 13 14.96 -5.29 10.14
CA GLY A 13 13.84 -5.48 11.06
C GLY A 13 14.00 -4.63 12.32
N ALA A 14 13.87 -3.36 12.18
CA ALA A 14 13.76 -2.40 13.26
C ALA A 14 12.50 -1.54 13.07
N LEU A 15 11.39 -2.17 12.67
CA LEU A 15 10.09 -1.67 13.05
C LEU A 15 9.98 -1.94 14.54
N CYS A 16 10.65 -1.09 15.31
CA CYS A 16 10.53 -1.11 16.75
C CYS A 16 9.05 -1.07 17.10
N THR A 17 8.61 -2.13 17.77
CA THR A 17 7.41 -2.18 18.57
C THR A 17 7.51 -1.18 19.75
N SER A 18 7.77 0.07 19.44
CA SER A 18 7.64 1.15 20.40
C SER A 18 6.29 1.79 20.15
N ALA A 19 5.45 1.58 21.15
CA ALA A 19 4.16 2.22 21.33
C ALA A 19 3.95 3.44 20.43
N LEU A 20 2.82 3.44 19.76
CA LEU A 20 2.22 4.48 18.93
C LEU A 20 2.03 5.84 19.64
N THR A 21 2.98 6.22 20.47
CA THR A 21 3.05 7.56 21.03
C THR A 21 3.94 8.37 20.10
N GLY A 22 3.35 9.29 19.35
CA GLY A 22 3.98 10.13 18.32
C GLY A 22 5.15 11.03 18.79
N CYS A 23 5.73 10.76 19.93
CA CYS A 23 6.90 11.43 20.48
C CYS A 23 8.13 10.54 20.32
N GLY A 24 8.85 10.61 19.18
CA GLY A 24 10.19 10.06 19.15
C GLY A 24 10.65 9.33 17.90
N ILE A 25 9.87 9.23 16.81
CA ILE A 25 10.39 8.65 15.57
C ILE A 25 11.43 9.59 14.99
N ASN A 26 12.65 9.10 14.84
CA ASN A 26 13.65 9.81 14.05
C ASN A 26 13.25 9.71 12.56
N LYS A 27 12.61 10.77 12.06
CA LYS A 27 12.08 10.83 10.69
C LYS A 27 13.16 10.61 9.62
N ASN A 28 14.42 10.95 9.93
CA ASN A 28 15.56 10.80 9.03
C ASN A 28 16.23 9.42 9.13
N ALA A 29 15.83 8.56 10.07
CA ALA A 29 16.34 7.20 10.15
C ALA A 29 15.92 6.41 8.90
N THR A 30 16.75 5.45 8.52
CA THR A 30 16.48 4.56 7.39
C THR A 30 15.43 3.52 7.78
N ALA A 31 14.31 3.48 7.09
CA ALA A 31 13.31 2.43 7.19
C ALA A 31 13.67 1.24 6.29
N ALA A 32 14.09 1.52 5.06
CA ALA A 32 14.50 0.51 4.10
C ALA A 32 15.54 1.07 3.13
N THR A 33 16.35 0.20 2.53
CA THR A 33 17.31 0.57 1.49
C THR A 33 17.05 -0.28 0.25
N MET A 34 16.86 0.38 -0.89
CA MET A 34 16.59 -0.25 -2.19
C MET A 34 17.67 0.16 -3.18
N LYS A 35 18.64 -0.72 -3.42
CA LYS A 35 19.82 -0.39 -4.26
C LYS A 35 20.51 0.91 -3.80
N LYS A 36 20.24 2.02 -4.48
CA LYS A 36 20.82 3.35 -4.20
C LYS A 36 19.84 4.29 -3.50
N GLN A 37 18.61 3.86 -3.31
CA GLN A 37 17.54 4.68 -2.71
C GLN A 37 17.34 4.29 -1.24
N THR A 38 17.27 5.29 -0.39
CA THR A 38 16.94 5.12 1.03
C THR A 38 15.52 5.62 1.26
N VAL A 39 14.69 4.78 1.85
CA VAL A 39 13.38 5.16 2.36
C VAL A 39 13.55 5.61 3.80
N THR A 40 13.10 6.80 4.12
CA THR A 40 13.17 7.32 5.49
C THR A 40 12.03 6.81 6.35
N MET A 41 12.25 6.75 7.67
CA MET A 41 11.18 6.45 8.63
C MET A 41 10.04 7.47 8.56
N GLY A 42 10.33 8.72 8.21
CA GLY A 42 9.31 9.75 8.03
C GLY A 42 8.33 9.40 6.94
N VAL A 43 8.83 9.06 5.74
CA VAL A 43 7.99 8.66 4.59
C VAL A 43 7.22 7.37 4.88
N ALA A 44 7.90 6.35 5.42
CA ALA A 44 7.26 5.07 5.73
C ALA A 44 6.16 5.23 6.80
N ASN A 45 6.42 5.96 7.87
CA ASN A 45 5.43 6.22 8.91
C ASN A 45 4.24 7.02 8.38
N PHE A 46 4.50 8.08 7.62
CA PHE A 46 3.44 8.89 7.03
C PHE A 46 2.51 8.04 6.17
N LEU A 47 3.07 7.20 5.29
CA LEU A 47 2.25 6.35 4.42
C LEU A 47 1.44 5.32 5.24
N CYS A 48 2.05 4.66 6.24
CA CYS A 48 1.33 3.73 7.13
C CYS A 48 0.17 4.42 7.84
N ARG A 49 0.38 5.62 8.38
CA ARG A 49 -0.66 6.37 9.09
C ARG A 49 -1.75 6.87 8.17
N PHE A 50 -1.39 7.28 6.97
CA PHE A 50 -2.36 7.67 5.93
C PHE A 50 -3.24 6.48 5.53
N GLN A 51 -2.65 5.29 5.33
CA GLN A 51 -3.41 4.08 5.05
C GLN A 51 -4.28 3.66 6.23
N GLN A 52 -3.78 3.77 7.46
CA GLN A 52 -4.54 3.51 8.69
C GLN A 52 -5.79 4.39 8.73
N ALA A 53 -5.64 5.71 8.61
CA ALA A 53 -6.76 6.65 8.65
C ALA A 53 -7.79 6.35 7.56
N SER A 54 -7.33 6.07 6.34
CA SER A 54 -8.19 5.72 5.20
C SER A 54 -8.98 4.44 5.45
N MET A 55 -8.35 3.43 6.07
CA MET A 55 -9.00 2.17 6.40
C MET A 55 -10.01 2.33 7.53
N GLU A 56 -9.69 3.09 8.57
CA GLU A 56 -10.62 3.39 9.66
C GLU A 56 -11.87 4.13 9.17
N ASP A 57 -11.70 5.08 8.26
CA ASP A 57 -12.84 5.79 7.66
C ASP A 57 -13.70 4.84 6.80
N LEU A 58 -13.07 3.93 6.05
CA LEU A 58 -13.79 2.91 5.30
C LEU A 58 -14.58 1.98 6.24
N TYR A 59 -13.98 1.51 7.32
CA TYR A 59 -14.65 0.67 8.31
C TYR A 59 -15.82 1.41 8.97
N LYS A 60 -15.64 2.68 9.36
CA LYS A 60 -16.73 3.50 9.91
C LYS A 60 -17.90 3.63 8.93
N MET A 61 -17.59 3.79 7.64
CA MET A 61 -18.61 3.90 6.60
C MET A 61 -19.40 2.59 6.40
N TYR A 62 -18.72 1.43 6.42
CA TYR A 62 -19.36 0.12 6.19
C TYR A 62 -20.06 -0.45 7.42
N LEU A 63 -19.47 -0.32 8.60
CA LEU A 63 -19.99 -0.91 9.82
C LEU A 63 -20.91 0.03 10.59
N GLY A 64 -20.97 1.31 10.19
CA GLY A 64 -21.75 2.36 10.82
C GLY A 64 -21.28 2.69 12.23
N SER A 65 -21.90 3.71 12.83
CA SER A 65 -21.58 4.16 14.18
C SER A 65 -21.92 3.14 15.28
N ALA A 66 -22.54 2.00 14.93
CA ALA A 66 -22.96 0.97 15.88
C ALA A 66 -21.84 -0.02 16.24
N SER A 67 -20.72 -0.02 15.53
CA SER A 67 -19.65 -1.03 15.72
C SER A 67 -18.62 -0.68 16.79
N GLY A 68 -18.78 0.42 17.52
CA GLY A 68 -17.81 0.83 18.55
C GLY A 68 -16.47 1.33 17.96
N SER A 69 -15.48 1.49 18.81
CA SER A 69 -14.14 1.94 18.44
C SER A 69 -13.47 0.99 17.43
N THR A 70 -12.83 1.53 16.42
CA THR A 70 -11.96 0.79 15.48
C THR A 70 -10.63 0.38 16.12
N ASP A 71 -10.35 0.82 17.36
CA ASP A 71 -9.08 0.60 18.06
C ASP A 71 -8.71 -0.89 18.21
N ASN A 72 -9.71 -1.76 18.25
CA ASN A 72 -9.51 -3.19 18.49
C ASN A 72 -9.34 -4.05 17.21
N ILE A 73 -9.33 -3.46 16.01
CA ILE A 73 -9.17 -4.26 14.77
C ILE A 73 -7.71 -4.48 14.42
N TRP A 74 -6.83 -3.59 14.85
CA TRP A 74 -5.43 -3.56 14.44
C TRP A 74 -4.62 -4.75 14.96
N ASP A 75 -4.94 -5.22 16.17
CA ASP A 75 -4.31 -6.39 16.80
C ASP A 75 -4.90 -7.73 16.32
N LYS A 76 -5.90 -7.71 15.45
CA LYS A 76 -6.58 -8.91 15.00
C LYS A 76 -5.97 -9.47 13.73
N ASP A 77 -5.87 -10.79 13.68
CA ASP A 77 -5.66 -11.54 12.45
C ASP A 77 -7.01 -11.73 11.74
N LEU A 78 -7.32 -10.82 10.81
CA LEU A 78 -8.57 -10.88 10.04
C LEU A 78 -8.50 -11.88 8.88
N SER A 79 -7.31 -12.27 8.48
CA SER A 79 -7.06 -13.19 7.35
C SER A 79 -6.88 -14.65 7.78
N GLY A 80 -6.68 -14.91 9.07
CA GLY A 80 -6.44 -16.26 9.61
C GLY A 80 -5.06 -16.84 9.26
N ASN A 81 -4.11 -15.97 8.86
CA ASN A 81 -2.77 -16.39 8.45
C ASN A 81 -1.69 -16.20 9.54
N GLY A 82 -2.07 -15.77 10.73
CA GLY A 82 -1.16 -15.50 11.84
C GLY A 82 -0.57 -14.08 11.86
N THR A 83 -1.01 -13.20 10.94
CA THR A 83 -0.51 -11.82 10.83
C THR A 83 -1.60 -10.84 11.24
N THR A 84 -1.28 -9.88 12.10
CA THR A 84 -2.26 -8.85 12.52
C THR A 84 -2.56 -7.89 11.37
N LEU A 85 -3.69 -7.18 11.46
CA LEU A 85 -4.02 -6.13 10.49
C LEU A 85 -2.96 -5.03 10.50
N GLU A 86 -2.42 -4.68 11.66
CA GLU A 86 -1.34 -3.71 11.79
C GLU A 86 -0.09 -4.15 11.02
N ASP A 87 0.37 -5.39 11.22
CA ASP A 87 1.56 -5.90 10.55
C ASP A 87 1.36 -6.02 9.04
N SER A 88 0.18 -6.46 8.62
CA SER A 88 -0.19 -6.54 7.20
C SER A 88 -0.18 -5.14 6.55
N THR A 89 -0.71 -4.13 7.23
CA THR A 89 -0.73 -2.75 6.72
C THR A 89 0.68 -2.17 6.63
N LYS A 90 1.52 -2.41 7.63
CA LYS A 90 2.94 -1.98 7.58
C LYS A 90 3.68 -2.64 6.43
N GLN A 91 3.47 -3.93 6.23
CA GLN A 91 4.08 -4.65 5.11
C GLN A 91 3.61 -4.11 3.76
N GLN A 92 2.31 -3.90 3.58
CA GLN A 92 1.74 -3.32 2.36
C GLN A 92 2.29 -1.92 2.07
N ALA A 93 2.42 -1.07 3.09
CA ALA A 93 3.01 0.25 2.92
C ALA A 93 4.48 0.18 2.44
N LEU A 94 5.27 -0.75 2.98
CA LEU A 94 6.65 -0.94 2.54
C LEU A 94 6.74 -1.52 1.11
N GLU A 95 5.85 -2.43 0.75
CA GLU A 95 5.76 -2.99 -0.60
C GLU A 95 5.35 -1.91 -1.60
N GLU A 96 4.38 -1.06 -1.25
CA GLU A 96 3.97 0.07 -2.09
C GLU A 96 5.11 1.09 -2.28
N LEU A 97 5.83 1.44 -1.21
CA LEU A 97 7.01 2.29 -1.33
C LEU A 97 8.08 1.66 -2.21
N HIS A 98 8.31 0.35 -2.08
CA HIS A 98 9.24 -0.37 -2.93
C HIS A 98 8.84 -0.29 -4.41
N GLU A 99 7.56 -0.50 -4.72
CA GLU A 99 7.03 -0.34 -6.07
C GLU A 99 7.25 1.09 -6.59
N MET A 100 6.80 2.09 -5.83
CA MET A 100 6.88 3.49 -6.25
C MET A 100 8.32 3.97 -6.49
N TYR A 101 9.24 3.66 -5.59
CA TYR A 101 10.66 4.02 -5.81
C TYR A 101 11.31 3.22 -6.94
N THR A 102 10.89 1.98 -7.17
CA THR A 102 11.34 1.20 -8.33
C THR A 102 10.86 1.86 -9.63
N LEU A 103 9.60 2.25 -9.71
CA LEU A 103 9.06 2.99 -10.85
C LEU A 103 9.80 4.32 -11.06
N GLN A 104 10.08 5.04 -9.99
CA GLN A 104 10.83 6.30 -10.05
C GLN A 104 12.24 6.10 -10.63
N GLN A 105 12.94 5.01 -10.28
CA GLN A 105 14.26 4.70 -10.83
C GLN A 105 14.24 4.39 -12.32
N HIS A 106 13.11 3.94 -12.84
CA HIS A 106 12.92 3.51 -14.23
C HIS A 106 12.17 4.53 -15.09
N MET A 107 11.90 5.74 -14.58
CA MET A 107 11.19 6.79 -15.34
C MET A 107 11.86 7.10 -16.69
N SER A 108 13.20 7.12 -16.73
CA SER A 108 13.94 7.40 -17.97
C SER A 108 13.72 6.33 -19.04
N ASP A 109 13.51 5.08 -18.66
CA ASP A 109 13.35 3.95 -19.58
C ASP A 109 12.04 4.06 -20.38
N TYR A 110 11.06 4.79 -19.82
CA TYR A 110 9.74 5.05 -20.41
C TYR A 110 9.53 6.50 -20.81
N ASN A 111 10.60 7.32 -20.86
CA ASN A 111 10.53 8.75 -21.16
C ASN A 111 9.58 9.55 -20.25
N VAL A 112 9.31 9.07 -19.05
CA VAL A 112 8.49 9.75 -18.05
C VAL A 112 9.31 10.81 -17.30
N LYS A 113 8.70 11.96 -17.03
CA LYS A 113 9.30 13.06 -16.26
C LYS A 113 8.25 13.72 -15.36
N ILE A 114 8.71 14.21 -14.21
CA ILE A 114 7.93 15.15 -13.40
C ILE A 114 8.16 16.54 -13.98
N THR A 115 7.11 17.14 -14.49
CA THR A 115 7.12 18.48 -15.10
C THR A 115 7.01 19.56 -14.04
N ASP A 116 7.19 20.83 -14.42
CA ASP A 116 7.02 21.94 -13.50
C ASP A 116 5.53 22.13 -13.12
N ASP A 117 4.59 21.77 -14.01
CA ASP A 117 3.16 21.74 -13.70
C ASP A 117 2.84 20.65 -12.67
N ASP A 118 3.46 19.46 -12.78
CA ASP A 118 3.31 18.41 -11.77
C ASP A 118 3.82 18.88 -10.40
N LYS A 119 4.98 19.54 -10.35
CA LYS A 119 5.54 20.07 -9.10
C LYS A 119 4.64 21.13 -8.48
N ALA A 120 4.07 22.02 -9.30
CA ALA A 120 3.14 23.03 -8.83
C ALA A 120 1.87 22.39 -8.24
N ALA A 121 1.31 21.39 -8.92
CA ALA A 121 0.13 20.66 -8.45
C ALA A 121 0.41 19.85 -7.17
N ILE A 122 1.59 19.21 -7.08
CA ILE A 122 2.03 18.49 -5.89
C ILE A 122 2.14 19.44 -4.70
N LYS A 123 2.79 20.60 -4.91
CA LYS A 123 2.92 21.60 -3.86
C LYS A 123 1.57 22.11 -3.39
N GLU A 124 0.68 22.47 -4.31
CA GLU A 124 -0.68 22.92 -3.98
C GLU A 124 -1.47 21.86 -3.19
N ALA A 125 -1.35 20.58 -3.59
CA ALA A 125 -2.01 19.48 -2.89
C ALA A 125 -1.44 19.28 -1.48
N ALA A 126 -0.12 19.38 -1.33
CA ALA A 126 0.53 19.30 -0.03
C ALA A 126 0.14 20.48 0.88
N ASP A 127 0.12 21.70 0.37
CA ASP A 127 -0.35 22.89 1.10
C ASP A 127 -1.78 22.67 1.62
N LYS A 128 -2.70 22.21 0.75
CA LYS A 128 -4.08 21.88 1.13
C LYS A 128 -4.17 20.79 2.19
N PHE A 129 -3.35 19.74 2.08
CA PHE A 129 -3.31 18.67 3.06
C PHE A 129 -2.85 19.20 4.44
N MET A 130 -1.80 20.02 4.46
CA MET A 130 -1.29 20.62 5.70
C MET A 130 -2.31 21.58 6.34
N GLU A 131 -3.05 22.34 5.53
CA GLU A 131 -4.09 23.26 6.01
C GLU A 131 -5.36 22.55 6.51
N ALA A 132 -5.74 21.45 5.87
CA ALA A 132 -6.98 20.72 6.18
C ALA A 132 -6.88 19.87 7.46
N ASN A 133 -5.67 19.59 7.94
CA ASN A 133 -5.45 18.71 9.09
C ASN A 133 -5.01 19.50 10.33
N SER A 134 -5.47 19.08 11.51
CA SER A 134 -5.03 19.68 12.75
C SER A 134 -3.54 19.41 13.02
N GLN A 135 -2.87 20.28 13.75
CA GLN A 135 -1.47 20.08 14.12
C GLN A 135 -1.23 18.77 14.89
N GLU A 136 -2.22 18.34 15.67
CA GLU A 136 -2.20 17.06 16.39
C GLU A 136 -2.18 15.89 15.42
N ALA A 137 -3.09 15.85 14.43
CA ALA A 137 -3.14 14.83 13.38
C ALA A 137 -1.84 14.82 12.56
N LEU A 138 -1.33 15.98 12.16
CA LEU A 138 -0.06 16.07 11.43
C LEU A 138 1.11 15.52 12.23
N ASN A 139 1.14 15.78 13.54
CA ASN A 139 2.19 15.27 14.43
C ASN A 139 2.08 13.74 14.58
N GLU A 140 0.88 13.19 14.74
CA GLU A 140 0.64 11.75 14.83
C GLU A 140 1.06 11.03 13.54
N MET A 141 0.72 11.59 12.39
CA MET A 141 1.14 11.06 11.09
C MET A 141 2.64 11.25 10.84
N GLY A 142 3.31 12.11 11.58
CA GLY A 142 4.66 12.54 11.31
C GLY A 142 4.78 13.39 10.04
N ALA A 143 3.67 13.98 9.59
CA ALA A 143 3.60 14.78 8.38
C ALA A 143 4.45 16.06 8.50
N THR A 144 5.20 16.33 7.45
CA THR A 144 5.82 17.63 7.14
C THR A 144 5.56 17.93 5.68
N GLN A 145 5.66 19.20 5.30
CA GLN A 145 5.50 19.61 3.91
C GLN A 145 6.33 18.71 2.97
N ASP A 146 7.62 18.55 3.26
CA ASP A 146 8.55 17.78 2.42
C ASP A 146 8.15 16.30 2.31
N ILE A 147 7.72 15.67 3.41
CA ILE A 147 7.27 14.27 3.42
C ILE A 147 5.99 14.11 2.59
N VAL A 148 5.04 15.03 2.72
CA VAL A 148 3.80 15.00 1.95
C VAL A 148 4.09 15.20 0.47
N GLU A 149 4.94 16.18 0.10
CA GLU A 149 5.34 16.39 -1.29
C GLU A 149 6.10 15.18 -1.87
N GLU A 150 6.96 14.53 -1.08
CA GLU A 150 7.67 13.32 -1.53
C GLU A 150 6.68 12.19 -1.83
N VAL A 151 5.73 11.91 -0.94
CA VAL A 151 4.74 10.85 -1.16
C VAL A 151 3.82 11.18 -2.35
N LEU A 152 3.36 12.42 -2.48
CA LEU A 152 2.58 12.86 -3.64
C LEU A 152 3.37 12.76 -4.96
N THR A 153 4.67 13.04 -4.91
CA THR A 153 5.56 12.86 -6.06
C THR A 153 5.63 11.39 -6.47
N LEU A 154 5.78 10.47 -5.50
CA LEU A 154 5.81 9.03 -5.76
C LEU A 154 4.49 8.53 -6.37
N TYR A 155 3.33 8.98 -5.87
CA TYR A 155 2.04 8.65 -6.49
C TYR A 155 1.90 9.23 -7.90
N THR A 156 2.39 10.44 -8.15
CA THR A 156 2.39 11.04 -9.48
C THR A 156 3.26 10.23 -10.45
N VAL A 157 4.44 9.80 -10.00
CA VAL A 157 5.32 8.90 -10.77
C VAL A 157 4.60 7.58 -11.08
N LYS A 158 4.00 6.94 -10.07
CA LYS A 158 3.26 5.68 -10.23
C LYS A 158 2.17 5.81 -11.30
N ALA A 159 1.38 6.88 -11.24
CA ALA A 159 0.31 7.13 -12.21
C ALA A 159 0.85 7.33 -13.65
N LYS A 160 1.89 8.14 -13.81
CA LYS A 160 2.53 8.40 -15.12
C LYS A 160 3.21 7.17 -15.68
N MET A 161 3.93 6.42 -14.84
CA MET A 161 4.59 5.18 -15.24
C MET A 161 3.58 4.10 -15.66
N LYS A 162 2.48 3.97 -14.91
CA LYS A 162 1.38 3.07 -15.29
C LYS A 162 0.89 3.38 -16.70
N THR A 163 0.56 4.64 -16.98
CA THR A 163 0.11 5.07 -18.30
C THR A 163 1.14 4.79 -19.40
N ALA A 164 2.43 5.03 -19.12
CA ALA A 164 3.49 4.79 -20.09
C ALA A 164 3.73 3.30 -20.38
N ILE A 165 3.65 2.45 -19.34
CA ILE A 165 3.79 0.99 -19.47
C ILE A 165 2.60 0.41 -20.21
N GLU A 166 1.38 0.86 -19.91
CA GLU A 166 0.15 0.39 -20.54
C GLU A 166 0.03 0.83 -22.02
N ALA A 167 0.70 1.92 -22.40
CA ALA A 167 0.68 2.39 -23.79
C ALA A 167 1.28 1.40 -24.80
N ASP A 168 2.17 0.51 -24.35
CA ASP A 168 2.78 -0.52 -25.18
C ASP A 168 1.99 -1.85 -25.21
N VAL A 169 0.88 -1.92 -24.46
CA VAL A 169 0.04 -3.12 -24.43
C VAL A 169 -0.77 -3.21 -25.72
N ASP A 170 -0.61 -4.32 -26.44
CA ASP A 170 -1.48 -4.62 -27.59
C ASP A 170 -2.90 -4.89 -27.08
N THR A 171 -3.82 -3.99 -27.43
CA THR A 171 -5.24 -4.11 -27.10
C THR A 171 -6.05 -4.82 -28.18
N ASN A 172 -5.43 -5.17 -29.32
CA ASN A 172 -6.04 -5.95 -30.37
C ASN A 172 -6.03 -7.45 -30.04
N VAL A 173 -6.84 -7.82 -29.06
CA VAL A 173 -7.00 -9.23 -28.68
C VAL A 173 -8.08 -9.85 -29.55
N SER A 174 -7.78 -10.97 -30.21
CA SER A 174 -8.78 -11.72 -31.00
C SER A 174 -9.82 -12.36 -30.08
N ASP A 175 -11.01 -12.65 -30.62
CA ASP A 175 -12.07 -13.36 -29.89
C ASP A 175 -11.59 -14.72 -29.35
N GLU A 176 -10.64 -15.37 -30.03
CA GLU A 176 -10.04 -16.63 -29.61
C GLU A 176 -9.10 -16.48 -28.42
N GLU A 177 -8.31 -15.39 -28.37
CA GLU A 177 -7.43 -15.06 -27.24
C GLU A 177 -8.21 -14.56 -26.02
N ALA A 178 -9.31 -13.83 -26.26
CA ALA A 178 -10.21 -13.33 -25.21
C ALA A 178 -11.16 -14.42 -24.66
N ASN A 179 -11.20 -15.61 -25.28
CA ASN A 179 -12.16 -16.65 -24.95
C ASN A 179 -11.88 -17.26 -23.59
N MET A 180 -12.73 -16.92 -22.61
CA MET A 180 -12.69 -17.47 -21.26
C MET A 180 -13.68 -18.63 -21.12
N ARG A 181 -13.22 -19.72 -20.49
CA ARG A 181 -14.11 -20.84 -20.14
C ARG A 181 -14.76 -20.57 -18.79
N ALA A 182 -16.07 -20.57 -18.75
CA ALA A 182 -16.82 -20.55 -17.51
C ALA A 182 -16.97 -21.99 -16.98
N TYR A 183 -16.69 -22.17 -15.71
CA TYR A 183 -16.93 -23.43 -14.99
C TYR A 183 -17.96 -23.17 -13.90
N SER A 184 -18.94 -24.06 -13.80
CA SER A 184 -19.82 -24.11 -12.64
C SER A 184 -19.31 -25.20 -11.71
N MET A 185 -19.05 -24.84 -10.45
CA MET A 185 -18.62 -25.78 -9.43
C MET A 185 -19.75 -25.93 -8.40
N VAL A 186 -20.13 -27.16 -8.15
CA VAL A 186 -21.04 -27.51 -7.06
C VAL A 186 -20.24 -28.19 -5.98
N THR A 187 -20.17 -27.59 -4.82
CA THR A 187 -19.54 -28.17 -3.65
C THR A 187 -20.63 -28.87 -2.82
N LEU A 188 -20.50 -30.17 -2.64
CA LEU A 188 -21.34 -30.92 -1.73
C LEU A 188 -20.57 -31.10 -0.42
N ASP A 189 -21.09 -30.52 0.64
CA ASP A 189 -20.56 -30.71 1.99
C ASP A 189 -21.19 -32.00 2.58
N ILE A 190 -20.37 -33.04 2.69
CA ILE A 190 -20.79 -34.32 3.30
C ILE A 190 -20.25 -34.29 4.73
N SER A 191 -21.03 -33.73 5.65
CA SER A 191 -20.72 -33.81 7.08
C SER A 191 -20.87 -35.25 7.58
N GLU A 192 -20.02 -35.66 8.53
CA GLU A 192 -20.19 -36.94 9.23
C GLU A 192 -21.59 -36.99 9.90
N GLY A 193 -22.51 -37.80 9.33
CA GLY A 193 -23.89 -37.91 9.80
C GLY A 193 -24.97 -37.61 8.77
N SER A 194 -24.60 -37.23 7.53
CA SER A 194 -25.57 -37.20 6.44
C SER A 194 -25.92 -38.65 6.02
N ASP A 195 -27.21 -38.96 5.95
CA ASP A 195 -27.74 -40.28 5.60
C ASP A 195 -27.08 -40.82 4.32
N ASP A 196 -26.82 -42.14 4.29
CA ASP A 196 -26.25 -42.91 3.17
C ASP A 196 -26.97 -42.73 1.83
N ALA A 197 -28.12 -42.07 1.81
CA ALA A 197 -28.91 -41.75 0.61
C ALA A 197 -28.20 -40.74 -0.36
N ALA A 198 -27.21 -40.02 0.10
CA ALA A 198 -26.45 -39.06 -0.74
C ALA A 198 -25.21 -39.69 -1.38
N LYS A 199 -24.94 -40.98 -1.12
CA LYS A 199 -23.72 -41.68 -1.62
C LYS A 199 -23.96 -42.58 -2.83
N ASN A 200 -25.17 -42.60 -3.41
CA ASN A 200 -25.51 -43.40 -4.60
C ASN A 200 -25.76 -42.51 -5.82
#